data_8c635f3af123937a4c5dde9dacfbcef2
#
_entry.id   8c635f3af123937a4c5dde9dacfbcef2
#
_cell.length_a   1.000
_cell.length_b   1.000
_cell.length_c   1.000
_cell.angle_alpha   90.00
_cell.angle_beta   90.00
_cell.angle_gamma   90.00
#
_symmetry.space_group_name_H-M   'P 1'
#
loop_
_entity.id
_entity.type
_entity.pdbx_description
1 polymer ?
#
loop_
_entity_poly.entity_id
_entity_poly.type
_entity_poly.pdbx_seq_one_letter_code
_entity_poly.pdbx_strand_id
1 'polypeptide(L)'
;GTQYVAAWLDFNDDGVFDASEFFAIGTSPAAGSVVTASIAIPVSAPAGNIRMRVKAQYAQAITATSSCAEPYLGYGEYEDYAVNVVAATACTGTPAVGAATSTQTSVCGQTSFVLSASGVTPAAGYSYQWQSSPTGTDQWTNLGAAQNSLSYTRTGQTQATFYRVVITCTGSGLSGTSTAVSVGQNAVDT
;
A
#
# COMPACT_ATOMS: atom_id res chain seq x y z
N GLY A 1 -19.61 -23.23 -2.87
CA GLY A 1 -19.78 -21.86 -3.37
C GLY A 1 -18.67 -20.97 -2.87
N THR A 2 -18.64 -19.74 -3.34
CA THR A 2 -17.60 -18.77 -3.02
C THR A 2 -17.73 -18.27 -1.57
N GLN A 3 -16.62 -18.28 -0.82
CA GLN A 3 -16.50 -17.62 0.47
C GLN A 3 -15.87 -16.25 0.26
N TYR A 4 -16.38 -15.26 0.94
CA TYR A 4 -15.82 -13.90 0.99
C TYR A 4 -15.16 -13.71 2.34
N VAL A 5 -13.98 -13.10 2.35
CA VAL A 5 -13.22 -12.83 3.57
C VAL A 5 -12.88 -11.34 3.63
N ALA A 6 -13.11 -10.74 4.78
CA ALA A 6 -12.76 -9.36 5.06
C ALA A 6 -12.23 -9.21 6.47
N ALA A 7 -11.52 -8.11 6.73
CA ALA A 7 -11.06 -7.74 8.06
C ALA A 7 -11.34 -6.26 8.33
N TRP A 8 -11.48 -5.92 9.60
CA TRP A 8 -11.44 -4.56 10.14
C TRP A 8 -10.33 -4.48 11.17
N LEU A 9 -9.60 -3.39 11.15
CA LEU A 9 -8.60 -3.09 12.17
C LEU A 9 -8.93 -1.73 12.77
N ASP A 10 -9.21 -1.70 14.07
CA ASP A 10 -9.55 -0.50 14.85
C ASP A 10 -8.30 0.37 15.04
N PHE A 11 -7.93 1.11 13.99
CA PHE A 11 -6.69 1.89 13.96
C PHE A 11 -6.72 3.14 14.83
N ASN A 12 -7.90 3.64 15.18
CA ASN A 12 -8.06 4.80 16.03
C ASN A 12 -8.30 4.41 17.49
N ASP A 13 -8.48 3.10 17.76
CA ASP A 13 -8.73 2.50 19.09
C ASP A 13 -9.95 3.13 19.80
N ASP A 14 -11.00 3.47 19.02
CA ASP A 14 -12.24 4.05 19.56
C ASP A 14 -13.28 2.99 19.92
N GLY A 15 -13.01 1.74 19.62
CA GLY A 15 -13.87 0.61 19.91
C GLY A 15 -14.94 0.35 18.86
N VAL A 16 -14.93 1.05 17.74
CA VAL A 16 -15.86 0.89 16.61
C VAL A 16 -15.06 0.44 15.39
N PHE A 17 -15.62 -0.41 14.57
CA PHE A 17 -15.02 -0.77 13.28
C PHE A 17 -15.63 0.11 12.18
N ASP A 18 -14.92 1.14 11.81
CA ASP A 18 -15.32 2.11 10.79
C ASP A 18 -15.12 1.60 9.36
N ALA A 19 -15.79 2.27 8.41
CA ALA A 19 -15.64 1.97 6.98
C ALA A 19 -14.21 2.23 6.47
N SER A 20 -13.47 3.15 7.07
CA SER A 20 -12.07 3.45 6.78
C SER A 20 -11.09 2.38 7.27
N GLU A 21 -11.54 1.48 8.12
CA GLU A 21 -10.78 0.40 8.73
C GLU A 21 -11.06 -0.96 8.10
N PHE A 22 -11.89 -0.95 7.06
CA PHE A 22 -12.33 -2.13 6.32
C PHE A 22 -11.32 -2.52 5.23
N PHE A 23 -11.02 -3.83 5.17
CA PHE A 23 -10.16 -4.44 4.15
C PHE A 23 -10.85 -5.67 3.57
N ALA A 24 -11.16 -5.65 2.28
CA ALA A 24 -11.57 -6.85 1.56
C ALA A 24 -10.32 -7.71 1.35
N ILE A 25 -10.25 -8.86 2.03
CA ILE A 25 -9.08 -9.75 1.94
C ILE A 25 -9.12 -10.56 0.64
N GLY A 26 -10.30 -11.05 0.28
CA GLY A 26 -10.46 -11.79 -0.98
C GLY A 26 -11.60 -12.80 -0.95
N THR A 27 -11.57 -13.71 -1.92
CA THR A 27 -12.54 -14.79 -2.05
C THR A 27 -11.87 -16.14 -2.11
N SER A 28 -12.50 -17.14 -1.53
CA SER A 28 -12.08 -18.54 -1.61
C SER A 28 -13.14 -19.37 -2.37
N PRO A 29 -12.77 -20.13 -3.40
CA PRO A 29 -13.70 -20.97 -4.15
C PRO A 29 -14.08 -22.26 -3.41
N ALA A 30 -13.33 -22.69 -2.41
CA ALA A 30 -13.51 -23.93 -1.70
C ALA A 30 -13.18 -23.79 -0.19
N ALA A 31 -13.81 -24.64 0.62
CA ALA A 31 -13.50 -24.76 2.03
C ALA A 31 -12.03 -25.17 2.24
N GLY A 32 -11.37 -24.56 3.24
CA GLY A 32 -9.97 -24.83 3.59
C GLY A 32 -8.94 -24.15 2.71
N SER A 33 -9.34 -23.33 1.72
CA SER A 33 -8.40 -22.51 0.96
C SER A 33 -7.92 -21.32 1.77
N VAL A 34 -6.62 -21.03 1.72
CA VAL A 34 -6.03 -19.86 2.36
C VAL A 34 -6.22 -18.64 1.47
N VAL A 35 -6.69 -17.54 2.05
CA VAL A 35 -6.79 -16.23 1.38
C VAL A 35 -5.87 -15.28 2.12
N THR A 36 -5.05 -14.52 1.39
CA THR A 36 -4.06 -13.59 1.97
C THR A 36 -4.17 -12.22 1.36
N ALA A 37 -3.95 -11.19 2.17
CA ALA A 37 -3.79 -9.81 1.73
C ALA A 37 -2.75 -9.10 2.59
N SER A 38 -2.15 -8.04 2.05
CA SER A 38 -1.29 -7.14 2.82
C SER A 38 -2.11 -5.92 3.23
N ILE A 39 -2.12 -5.62 4.52
CA ILE A 39 -2.77 -4.44 5.09
C ILE A 39 -1.68 -3.47 5.53
N ALA A 40 -1.72 -2.24 5.00
CA ALA A 40 -0.81 -1.19 5.42
C ALA A 40 -1.31 -0.58 6.74
N ILE A 41 -0.52 -0.69 7.80
CA ILE A 41 -0.81 -0.04 9.06
C ILE A 41 -0.51 1.46 8.93
N PRO A 42 -1.46 2.37 9.18
CA PRO A 42 -1.21 3.81 9.16
C PRO A 42 -0.14 4.20 10.19
N VAL A 43 0.76 5.12 9.83
CA VAL A 43 1.77 5.64 10.78
C VAL A 43 1.16 6.40 11.96
N SER A 44 -0.11 6.78 11.85
CA SER A 44 -0.91 7.41 12.91
C SER A 44 -1.56 6.39 13.85
N ALA A 45 -1.52 5.09 13.55
CA ALA A 45 -2.08 4.08 14.44
C ALA A 45 -1.36 4.11 15.79
N PRO A 46 -2.09 4.12 16.91
CA PRO A 46 -1.47 4.13 18.23
C PRO A 46 -0.66 2.85 18.44
N ALA A 47 0.46 2.98 19.14
CA ALA A 47 1.22 1.81 19.56
C ALA A 47 0.46 1.11 20.69
N GLY A 48 0.43 -0.20 20.63
CA GLY A 48 -0.29 -1.03 21.61
C GLY A 48 -1.16 -2.09 20.94
N ASN A 49 -2.04 -2.68 21.70
CA ASN A 49 -2.98 -3.67 21.18
C ASN A 49 -4.21 -2.96 20.64
N ILE A 50 -4.45 -3.14 19.35
CA ILE A 50 -5.69 -2.75 18.68
C ILE A 50 -6.53 -3.99 18.39
N ARG A 51 -7.82 -3.80 18.17
CA ARG A 51 -8.71 -4.90 17.80
C ARG A 51 -8.69 -5.13 16.30
N MET A 52 -8.72 -6.39 15.91
CA MET A 52 -8.95 -6.82 14.54
C MET A 52 -10.13 -7.79 14.53
N ARG A 53 -11.07 -7.59 13.64
CA ARG A 53 -12.13 -8.56 13.34
C ARG A 53 -11.89 -9.15 11.96
N VAL A 54 -11.93 -10.46 11.86
CA VAL A 54 -11.96 -11.19 10.60
C VAL A 54 -13.34 -11.79 10.43
N LYS A 55 -13.92 -11.60 9.26
CA LYS A 55 -15.21 -12.18 8.91
C LYS A 55 -15.09 -13.00 7.64
N ALA A 56 -15.65 -14.19 7.67
CA ALA A 56 -15.88 -15.02 6.50
C ALA A 56 -17.36 -15.28 6.32
N GLN A 57 -17.88 -15.16 5.09
CA GLN A 57 -19.27 -15.52 4.81
C GLN A 57 -19.45 -16.09 3.40
N TYR A 58 -20.48 -16.93 3.27
CA TYR A 58 -20.81 -17.62 2.03
C TYR A 58 -21.64 -16.73 1.09
N ALA A 59 -21.38 -16.85 -0.21
CA ALA A 59 -22.21 -16.39 -1.33
C ALA A 59 -22.47 -14.88 -1.45
N GLN A 60 -22.18 -14.07 -0.45
CA GLN A 60 -22.38 -12.62 -0.50
C GLN A 60 -21.13 -11.86 -0.09
N ALA A 61 -20.78 -10.81 -0.85
CA ALA A 61 -19.66 -9.94 -0.53
C ALA A 61 -19.88 -9.23 0.83
N ILE A 62 -18.81 -9.13 1.60
CA ILE A 62 -18.77 -8.40 2.86
C ILE A 62 -18.57 -6.91 2.56
N THR A 63 -19.35 -6.05 3.19
CA THR A 63 -19.25 -4.59 3.03
C THR A 63 -18.65 -3.93 4.26
N ALA A 64 -18.10 -2.73 4.08
CA ALA A 64 -17.47 -1.96 5.15
C ALA A 64 -18.37 -1.71 6.38
N THR A 65 -19.70 -1.67 6.16
CA THR A 65 -20.69 -1.42 7.22
C THR A 65 -21.25 -2.68 7.87
N SER A 66 -20.74 -3.87 7.50
CA SER A 66 -21.26 -5.16 8.00
C SER A 66 -20.38 -5.82 9.06
N SER A 67 -19.56 -5.03 9.77
CA SER A 67 -18.67 -5.53 10.84
C SER A 67 -19.40 -6.29 11.95
N CYS A 68 -20.60 -5.86 12.31
CA CYS A 68 -21.43 -6.48 13.36
C CYS A 68 -22.68 -7.19 12.81
N ALA A 69 -22.86 -7.23 11.46
CA ALA A 69 -24.00 -7.91 10.87
C ALA A 69 -23.79 -9.43 10.89
N GLU A 70 -24.85 -10.19 11.17
CA GLU A 70 -24.83 -11.64 11.06
C GLU A 70 -24.39 -12.09 9.65
N PRO A 71 -23.67 -13.22 9.52
CA PRO A 71 -23.32 -13.75 8.22
C PRO A 71 -24.54 -14.02 7.35
N TYR A 72 -24.41 -13.81 6.05
CA TYR A 72 -25.50 -14.01 5.09
C TYR A 72 -26.06 -15.44 5.19
N LEU A 73 -27.38 -15.55 5.34
CA LEU A 73 -28.10 -16.82 5.56
C LEU A 73 -27.59 -17.64 6.75
N GLY A 74 -26.85 -17.05 7.70
CA GLY A 74 -26.27 -17.75 8.83
C GLY A 74 -25.06 -18.62 8.48
N TYR A 75 -24.54 -18.53 7.25
CA TYR A 75 -23.34 -19.26 6.81
C TYR A 75 -22.10 -18.39 6.83
N GLY A 76 -21.34 -18.51 7.88
CA GLY A 76 -20.08 -17.78 8.09
C GLY A 76 -19.78 -17.64 9.56
N GLU A 77 -18.72 -16.93 9.81
CA GLU A 77 -18.24 -16.64 11.17
C GLU A 77 -17.50 -15.32 11.19
N TYR A 78 -17.32 -14.76 12.37
CA TYR A 78 -16.38 -13.67 12.63
C TYR A 78 -15.63 -13.95 13.93
N GLU A 79 -14.38 -13.57 13.94
CA GLU A 79 -13.50 -13.73 15.08
C GLU A 79 -12.75 -12.44 15.36
N ASP A 80 -12.57 -12.12 16.64
CA ASP A 80 -11.84 -10.95 17.10
C ASP A 80 -10.46 -11.34 17.60
N TYR A 81 -9.46 -10.58 17.20
CA TYR A 81 -8.05 -10.74 17.57
C TYR A 81 -7.50 -9.46 18.16
N ALA A 82 -6.51 -9.59 19.02
CA ALA A 82 -5.64 -8.49 19.41
C ALA A 82 -4.41 -8.46 18.50
N VAL A 83 -4.16 -7.30 17.88
CA VAL A 83 -2.98 -7.05 17.04
C VAL A 83 -2.10 -6.04 17.78
N ASN A 84 -0.86 -6.40 18.06
CA ASN A 84 0.09 -5.48 18.70
C ASN A 84 0.74 -4.60 17.63
N VAL A 85 0.45 -3.31 17.67
CA VAL A 85 1.08 -2.28 16.84
C VAL A 85 2.30 -1.74 17.56
N VAL A 86 3.46 -1.90 16.92
CA VAL A 86 4.72 -1.34 17.44
C VAL A 86 4.90 0.06 16.86
N ALA A 87 5.17 1.05 17.72
CA ALA A 87 5.42 2.42 17.27
C ALA A 87 6.57 2.44 16.25
N ALA A 88 6.35 3.10 15.11
CA ALA A 88 7.42 3.29 14.15
C ALA A 88 8.52 4.16 14.79
N THR A 89 9.78 3.71 14.69
CA THR A 89 10.91 4.50 15.14
C THR A 89 11.02 5.77 14.29
N ALA A 90 11.21 6.92 14.95
CA ALA A 90 11.43 8.17 14.25
C ALA A 90 12.69 8.09 13.38
N CYS A 91 12.63 8.64 12.20
CA CYS A 91 13.77 8.67 11.31
C CYS A 91 14.89 9.57 11.86
N THR A 92 16.13 9.15 11.67
CA THR A 92 17.34 9.90 12.01
C THR A 92 18.37 9.75 10.89
N GLY A 93 19.15 10.81 10.68
CA GLY A 93 20.22 10.77 9.66
C GLY A 93 19.70 10.71 8.22
N THR A 94 20.53 10.24 7.31
CA THR A 94 20.21 10.07 5.89
C THR A 94 19.48 8.75 5.67
N PRO A 95 18.28 8.75 5.06
CA PRO A 95 17.55 7.54 4.74
C PRO A 95 18.36 6.60 3.82
N ALA A 96 18.43 5.32 4.18
CA ALA A 96 18.95 4.29 3.30
C ALA A 96 17.89 3.96 2.25
N VAL A 97 18.27 4.00 0.97
CA VAL A 97 17.39 3.72 -0.16
C VAL A 97 18.14 2.86 -1.17
N GLY A 98 17.56 1.76 -1.59
CA GLY A 98 18.11 0.89 -2.63
C GLY A 98 17.66 1.30 -4.03
N ALA A 99 17.19 0.35 -4.81
CA ALA A 99 16.75 0.58 -6.19
C ALA A 99 15.25 0.90 -6.25
N ALA A 100 14.87 1.85 -7.10
CA ALA A 100 13.48 2.00 -7.50
C ALA A 100 13.02 0.76 -8.28
N THR A 101 11.76 0.40 -8.10
CA THR A 101 11.12 -0.77 -8.74
C THR A 101 9.81 -0.36 -9.38
N SER A 102 9.36 -1.12 -10.38
CA SER A 102 8.08 -0.93 -11.04
C SER A 102 7.38 -2.26 -11.24
N THR A 103 6.05 -2.28 -11.15
CA THR A 103 5.23 -3.46 -11.46
C THR A 103 5.19 -3.78 -12.96
N GLN A 104 5.64 -2.85 -13.80
CA GLN A 104 5.72 -3.01 -15.26
C GLN A 104 7.11 -2.61 -15.77
N THR A 105 7.65 -3.38 -16.70
CA THR A 105 8.89 -3.04 -17.40
C THR A 105 8.64 -2.19 -18.65
N SER A 106 7.43 -2.25 -19.20
CA SER A 106 6.95 -1.41 -20.30
C SER A 106 5.42 -1.31 -20.23
N VAL A 107 4.85 -0.25 -20.79
CA VAL A 107 3.41 0.02 -20.80
C VAL A 107 2.93 0.42 -22.20
N CYS A 108 1.63 0.23 -22.46
CA CYS A 108 0.93 0.69 -23.64
C CYS A 108 -0.06 1.80 -23.28
N GLY A 109 -0.08 2.90 -24.03
CA GLY A 109 -1.06 3.98 -23.84
C GLY A 109 -1.11 4.49 -22.41
N GLN A 110 -2.31 4.53 -21.83
CA GLN A 110 -2.59 5.07 -20.50
C GLN A 110 -2.55 4.02 -19.37
N THR A 111 -1.91 2.87 -19.59
CA THR A 111 -1.82 1.80 -18.57
C THR A 111 -1.18 2.34 -17.29
N SER A 112 -1.82 2.08 -16.16
CA SER A 112 -1.28 2.43 -14.85
C SER A 112 -0.33 1.36 -14.33
N PHE A 113 0.67 1.76 -13.56
CA PHE A 113 1.61 0.89 -12.87
C PHE A 113 2.03 1.49 -11.54
N VAL A 114 2.58 0.64 -10.66
CA VAL A 114 3.00 1.07 -9.32
C VAL A 114 4.53 1.11 -9.26
N LEU A 115 5.04 2.22 -8.76
CA LEU A 115 6.44 2.44 -8.41
C LEU A 115 6.63 2.20 -6.92
N SER A 116 7.76 1.59 -6.55
CA SER A 116 8.21 1.39 -5.18
C SER A 116 9.75 1.41 -5.14
N ALA A 117 10.36 1.19 -3.97
CA ALA A 117 11.80 1.05 -3.84
C ALA A 117 12.16 -0.04 -2.85
N SER A 118 13.28 -0.72 -3.11
CA SER A 118 13.87 -1.72 -2.22
C SER A 118 14.80 -1.08 -1.18
N GLY A 119 15.17 -1.84 -0.15
CA GLY A 119 16.18 -1.43 0.84
C GLY A 119 15.76 -0.26 1.73
N VAL A 120 14.47 0.08 1.78
CA VAL A 120 13.94 1.11 2.65
C VAL A 120 13.41 0.46 3.93
N THR A 121 14.01 0.79 5.07
CA THR A 121 13.43 0.44 6.37
C THR A 121 12.42 1.51 6.75
N PRO A 122 11.14 1.18 6.91
CA PRO A 122 10.12 2.16 7.28
C PRO A 122 10.46 2.87 8.59
N ALA A 123 10.30 4.20 8.61
CA ALA A 123 10.48 5.01 9.81
C ALA A 123 9.45 6.15 9.83
N ALA A 124 9.04 6.57 11.03
CA ALA A 124 8.18 7.73 11.18
C ALA A 124 8.90 9.01 10.75
N GLY A 125 8.20 9.89 10.04
CA GLY A 125 8.76 11.15 9.55
C GLY A 125 9.47 11.05 8.20
N TYR A 126 9.31 9.96 7.46
CA TYR A 126 9.73 9.94 6.06
C TYR A 126 8.72 10.65 5.17
N SER A 127 9.27 11.43 4.23
CA SER A 127 8.55 12.06 3.12
C SER A 127 9.13 11.54 1.81
N TYR A 128 8.28 11.12 0.89
CA TYR A 128 8.65 10.45 -0.36
C TYR A 128 8.32 11.34 -1.55
N GLN A 129 9.35 11.78 -2.29
CA GLN A 129 9.19 12.55 -3.52
C GLN A 129 9.60 11.71 -4.72
N TRP A 130 8.63 11.23 -5.47
CA TRP A 130 8.90 10.56 -6.73
C TRP A 130 9.27 11.56 -7.81
N GLN A 131 10.21 11.16 -8.66
CA GLN A 131 10.72 11.97 -9.77
C GLN A 131 10.78 11.13 -11.05
N SER A 132 10.63 11.78 -12.19
CA SER A 132 10.81 11.19 -13.51
C SER A 132 11.87 11.92 -14.32
N SER A 133 12.53 11.19 -15.23
CA SER A 133 13.52 11.71 -16.16
C SER A 133 13.43 10.98 -17.51
N PRO A 134 13.61 11.67 -18.64
CA PRO A 134 13.72 11.00 -19.93
C PRO A 134 15.06 10.30 -20.15
N THR A 135 16.12 10.72 -19.44
CA THR A 135 17.50 10.25 -19.64
C THR A 135 17.97 9.29 -18.53
N GLY A 136 17.39 9.40 -17.33
CA GLY A 136 17.80 8.62 -16.15
C GLY A 136 19.04 9.15 -15.42
N THR A 137 19.72 10.14 -15.96
CA THR A 137 20.92 10.76 -15.38
C THR A 137 20.69 12.18 -14.93
N ASP A 138 19.91 12.94 -15.67
CA ASP A 138 19.60 14.34 -15.45
C ASP A 138 18.11 14.66 -15.72
N GLN A 139 17.73 15.93 -15.78
CA GLN A 139 16.36 16.40 -16.09
C GLN A 139 15.28 15.76 -15.19
N TRP A 140 15.60 15.58 -13.90
CA TRP A 140 14.65 15.04 -12.93
C TRP A 140 13.57 16.06 -12.57
N THR A 141 12.32 15.67 -12.77
CA THR A 141 11.13 16.47 -12.42
C THR A 141 10.29 15.74 -11.38
N ASN A 142 9.71 16.49 -10.44
CA ASN A 142 8.86 15.92 -9.42
C ASN A 142 7.53 15.43 -10.00
N LEU A 143 7.08 14.27 -9.55
CA LEU A 143 5.76 13.71 -9.84
C LEU A 143 4.79 14.14 -8.73
N GLY A 144 4.17 15.29 -8.90
CA GLY A 144 3.29 15.87 -7.87
C GLY A 144 4.03 16.31 -6.61
N ALA A 145 3.30 16.46 -5.52
CA ALA A 145 3.85 16.78 -4.22
C ALA A 145 4.45 15.53 -3.53
N ALA A 146 5.34 15.75 -2.57
CA ALA A 146 5.84 14.70 -1.71
C ALA A 146 4.68 14.10 -0.89
N GLN A 147 4.75 12.80 -0.63
CA GLN A 147 3.70 12.02 0.03
C GLN A 147 4.25 11.20 1.20
N ASN A 148 3.35 10.61 2.00
CA ASN A 148 3.71 9.78 3.15
C ASN A 148 3.78 8.27 2.82
N SER A 149 3.57 7.89 1.56
CA SER A 149 3.64 6.51 1.08
C SER A 149 4.81 6.32 0.14
N LEU A 150 5.53 5.22 0.29
CA LEU A 150 6.59 4.82 -0.64
C LEU A 150 6.02 4.41 -2.01
N SER A 151 4.83 3.82 -2.03
CA SER A 151 4.17 3.41 -3.28
C SER A 151 3.59 4.61 -4.02
N TYR A 152 3.83 4.69 -5.32
CA TYR A 152 3.29 5.73 -6.20
C TYR A 152 2.66 5.10 -7.45
N THR A 153 1.39 5.37 -7.69
CA THR A 153 0.70 4.94 -8.91
C THR A 153 0.94 5.95 -10.02
N ARG A 154 1.59 5.51 -11.09
CA ARG A 154 1.83 6.31 -12.30
C ARG A 154 0.83 5.95 -13.39
N THR A 155 0.24 6.96 -14.03
CA THR A 155 -0.63 6.84 -15.19
C THR A 155 -0.17 7.80 -16.28
N GLY A 156 -0.57 7.56 -17.52
CA GLY A 156 -0.38 8.52 -18.61
C GLY A 156 1.07 8.69 -19.06
N GLN A 157 1.90 7.64 -18.97
CA GLN A 157 3.21 7.65 -19.59
C GLN A 157 3.05 7.64 -21.14
N THR A 158 3.80 8.48 -21.84
CA THR A 158 3.74 8.62 -23.30
C THR A 158 5.06 8.30 -24.01
N GLN A 159 6.13 8.14 -23.24
CA GLN A 159 7.47 7.79 -23.75
C GLN A 159 8.21 6.97 -22.68
N ALA A 160 9.26 6.25 -23.08
CA ALA A 160 10.15 5.58 -22.15
C ALA A 160 10.69 6.57 -21.12
N THR A 161 10.58 6.22 -19.84
CA THR A 161 10.84 7.15 -18.74
C THR A 161 11.55 6.43 -17.58
N PHE A 162 12.49 7.11 -16.96
CA PHE A 162 13.16 6.67 -15.75
C PHE A 162 12.48 7.27 -14.52
N TYR A 163 12.45 6.50 -13.44
CA TYR A 163 11.82 6.90 -12.18
C TYR A 163 12.75 6.65 -11.01
N ARG A 164 12.78 7.57 -10.07
CA ARG A 164 13.48 7.43 -8.78
C ARG A 164 12.65 8.03 -7.66
N VAL A 165 12.96 7.68 -6.42
CA VAL A 165 12.40 8.33 -5.23
C VAL A 165 13.50 9.00 -4.43
N VAL A 166 13.19 10.21 -3.96
CA VAL A 166 13.95 10.93 -2.93
C VAL A 166 13.20 10.77 -1.63
N ILE A 167 13.82 10.19 -0.62
CA ILE A 167 13.25 10.02 0.71
C ILE A 167 13.93 11.02 1.64
N THR A 168 13.13 11.88 2.25
CA THR A 168 13.62 12.88 3.21
C THR A 168 13.17 12.48 4.61
N CYS A 169 14.09 12.44 5.55
CA CYS A 169 13.77 12.36 6.96
C CYS A 169 13.47 13.76 7.49
N THR A 170 12.22 14.02 7.87
CA THR A 170 11.79 15.35 8.34
C THR A 170 12.45 15.74 9.66
N GLY A 171 12.82 14.77 10.50
CA GLY A 171 13.50 15.01 11.77
C GLY A 171 14.95 15.49 11.61
N SER A 172 15.68 14.98 10.61
CA SER A 172 17.09 15.38 10.35
C SER A 172 17.24 16.38 9.20
N GLY A 173 16.24 16.52 8.33
CA GLY A 173 16.32 17.28 7.09
C GLY A 173 17.16 16.64 5.99
N LEU A 174 17.74 15.46 6.23
CA LEU A 174 18.61 14.77 5.28
C LEU A 174 17.81 13.87 4.33
N SER A 175 18.31 13.69 3.11
CA SER A 175 17.64 12.92 2.07
C SER A 175 18.54 11.84 1.48
N GLY A 176 17.94 10.69 1.17
CA GLY A 176 18.50 9.61 0.38
C GLY A 176 17.78 9.48 -0.96
N THR A 177 18.47 9.03 -2.00
CA THR A 177 17.88 8.88 -3.33
C THR A 177 18.13 7.47 -3.85
N SER A 178 17.08 6.84 -4.40
CA SER A 178 17.20 5.51 -5.00
C SER A 178 17.98 5.54 -6.31
N THR A 179 18.54 4.40 -6.73
CA THR A 179 18.85 4.21 -8.14
C THR A 179 17.56 4.21 -8.97
N ALA A 180 17.66 4.57 -10.24
CA ALA A 180 16.48 4.70 -11.10
C ALA A 180 16.04 3.35 -11.67
N VAL A 181 14.74 3.20 -11.92
CA VAL A 181 14.14 2.15 -12.74
C VAL A 181 13.65 2.73 -14.05
N SER A 182 13.85 2.01 -15.16
CA SER A 182 13.33 2.37 -16.48
C SER A 182 12.01 1.64 -16.74
N VAL A 183 11.02 2.36 -17.26
CA VAL A 183 9.78 1.78 -17.78
C VAL A 183 9.65 2.19 -19.26
N GLY A 184 9.62 1.20 -20.14
CA GLY A 184 9.50 1.39 -21.57
C GLY A 184 8.10 1.86 -21.98
N GLN A 185 8.00 2.38 -23.22
CA GLN A 185 6.71 2.71 -23.85
C GLN A 185 6.58 1.89 -25.13
N ASN A 186 5.57 1.05 -25.20
CA ASN A 186 5.25 0.30 -26.41
C ASN A 186 4.40 1.17 -27.34
N ALA A 187 4.56 0.97 -28.65
CA ALA A 187 3.68 1.59 -29.64
C ALA A 187 2.24 1.16 -29.39
N VAL A 188 1.31 2.09 -29.58
CA VAL A 188 -0.12 1.75 -29.62
C VAL A 188 -0.39 1.26 -31.05
N ASP A 189 -0.87 0.02 -31.19
CA ASP A 189 -1.34 -0.47 -32.50
C ASP A 189 -2.52 0.40 -32.93
N THR A 190 -2.38 1.05 -34.08
CA THR A 190 -3.39 1.92 -34.71
C THR A 190 -4.27 1.11 -35.65
#